data_9eaac2e111707652a3f9186b73e9ed72
#
_entry.id   9eaac2e111707652a3f9186b73e9ed72
#
_cell.length_a   1.000
_cell.length_b   1.000
_cell.length_c   1.000
_cell.angle_alpha   90.00
_cell.angle_beta   90.00
_cell.angle_gamma   90.00
#
_symmetry.space_group_name_H-M   'P 1'
#
loop_
_entity.id
_entity.type
_entity.pdbx_description
1 polymer ?
#
loop_
_entity_poly.entity_id
_entity_poly.type
_entity_poly.pdbx_seq_one_letter_code
_entity_poly.pdbx_strand_id
1 'polypeptide(L)'
;GEPFPIYYKNGMPYTLPEECLPLLLPEVTDFKPTATGEPPLGNAEQWAWDEANKCIVSKSLIDNEHIFPLELCTMPGFAGSSAYYLRYMDNHNNQALVDPKVNQYWKQVDLYLGGSEHATGHLIYSRFWNKFLYDLGYICEDEPFRKLINQGMIQGRSNFVYRLVGSQNTYISHGLINTPEYEGKVQPIHVNVNIVSNDVLDIEAFKAWMPEYKDAEFVLENGKYICG
;
A
#
# COMPACT_ATOMS: atom_id res chain seq x y z
N GLY A 1 -6.74 5.87 6.98
CA GLY A 1 -5.79 6.66 7.78
C GLY A 1 -6.30 6.87 9.19
N GLU A 2 -5.44 7.30 10.07
CA GLU A 2 -5.78 7.65 11.44
C GLU A 2 -6.51 9.01 11.47
N PRO A 3 -7.59 9.18 12.25
CA PRO A 3 -8.27 10.47 12.37
C PRO A 3 -7.43 11.47 13.17
N PHE A 4 -7.56 12.75 12.84
CA PHE A 4 -7.04 13.80 13.69
C PHE A 4 -7.98 14.01 14.90
N PRO A 5 -7.50 13.97 16.14
CA PRO A 5 -8.32 14.24 17.31
C PRO A 5 -8.50 15.75 17.52
N ILE A 6 -9.10 16.42 16.53
CA ILE A 6 -9.24 17.88 16.47
C ILE A 6 -10.69 18.24 16.16
N TYR A 7 -11.21 19.24 16.88
CA TYR A 7 -12.47 19.90 16.57
C TYR A 7 -12.26 21.40 16.36
N TYR A 8 -13.21 22.05 15.73
CA TYR A 8 -13.11 23.48 15.38
C TYR A 8 -14.10 24.32 16.15
N LYS A 9 -13.61 25.34 16.83
CA LYS A 9 -14.40 26.35 17.55
C LYS A 9 -14.08 27.72 16.99
N ASN A 10 -15.07 28.35 16.37
CA ASN A 10 -14.89 29.63 15.66
C ASN A 10 -13.76 29.57 14.59
N GLY A 11 -13.63 28.45 13.89
CA GLY A 11 -12.60 28.24 12.87
C GLY A 11 -11.19 27.97 13.40
N MET A 12 -11.02 27.94 14.72
CA MET A 12 -9.73 27.59 15.37
C MET A 12 -9.72 26.13 15.78
N PRO A 13 -8.63 25.38 15.51
CA PRO A 13 -8.52 23.99 15.91
C PRO A 13 -8.21 23.84 17.41
N TYR A 14 -8.87 22.88 18.03
CA TYR A 14 -8.65 22.44 19.41
C TYR A 14 -8.49 20.92 19.44
N THR A 15 -7.64 20.40 20.32
CA THR A 15 -7.46 18.95 20.51
C THR A 15 -8.55 18.39 21.41
N LEU A 16 -8.94 17.15 21.15
CA LEU A 16 -9.76 16.39 22.09
C LEU A 16 -8.98 16.14 23.39
N PRO A 17 -9.67 16.05 24.56
CA PRO A 17 -9.03 15.64 25.79
C PRO A 17 -8.38 14.26 25.69
N GLU A 18 -7.25 14.06 26.38
CA GLU A 18 -6.47 12.82 26.33
C GLU A 18 -7.29 11.59 26.76
N GLU A 19 -8.17 11.77 27.75
CA GLU A 19 -9.07 10.72 28.23
C GLU A 19 -10.12 10.25 27.20
N CYS A 20 -10.29 11.00 26.09
CA CYS A 20 -11.20 10.66 25.00
C CYS A 20 -10.49 9.95 23.83
N LEU A 21 -9.23 9.63 23.98
CA LEU A 21 -8.46 8.90 22.98
C LEU A 21 -8.46 7.39 23.26
N PRO A 22 -8.38 6.56 22.24
CA PRO A 22 -8.26 6.89 20.82
C PRO A 22 -9.57 7.36 20.20
N LEU A 23 -9.52 8.37 19.32
CA LEU A 23 -10.64 8.71 18.46
C LEU A 23 -10.77 7.64 17.37
N LEU A 24 -11.89 6.92 17.35
CA LEU A 24 -12.16 5.88 16.36
C LEU A 24 -12.92 6.44 15.16
N LEU A 25 -12.57 5.96 13.97
CA LEU A 25 -13.32 6.29 12.77
C LEU A 25 -14.74 5.71 12.85
N PRO A 26 -15.75 6.49 12.41
CA PRO A 26 -17.12 6.00 12.34
C PRO A 26 -17.31 5.02 11.19
N GLU A 27 -18.34 4.20 11.26
CA GLU A 27 -18.78 3.44 10.10
C GLU A 27 -19.39 4.38 9.06
N VAL A 28 -18.96 4.25 7.81
CA VAL A 28 -19.50 4.97 6.66
C VAL A 28 -19.87 3.99 5.56
N THR A 29 -20.96 4.26 4.88
CA THR A 29 -21.46 3.40 3.80
C THR A 29 -20.79 3.70 2.45
N ASP A 30 -20.24 4.90 2.28
CA ASP A 30 -19.57 5.33 1.06
C ASP A 30 -18.27 6.07 1.41
N PHE A 31 -17.16 5.66 0.79
CA PHE A 31 -15.83 6.25 0.95
C PHE A 31 -15.51 7.32 -0.11
N LYS A 32 -16.51 7.78 -0.85
CA LYS A 32 -16.37 8.88 -1.80
C LYS A 32 -16.44 10.25 -1.08
N PRO A 33 -15.83 11.28 -1.66
CA PRO A 33 -16.08 12.65 -1.22
C PRO A 33 -17.57 12.98 -1.21
N THR A 34 -17.97 13.92 -0.36
CA THR A 34 -19.35 14.43 -0.35
C THR A 34 -19.70 15.12 -1.68
N ALA A 35 -20.97 15.40 -1.92
CA ALA A 35 -21.43 16.14 -3.10
C ALA A 35 -20.82 17.56 -3.18
N THR A 36 -20.41 18.12 -2.04
CA THR A 36 -19.74 19.43 -1.90
C THR A 36 -18.22 19.35 -2.01
N GLY A 37 -17.65 18.15 -2.17
CA GLY A 37 -16.21 17.93 -2.31
C GLY A 37 -15.47 17.78 -0.99
N GLU A 38 -16.17 17.64 0.14
CA GLU A 38 -15.54 17.36 1.44
C GLU A 38 -14.99 15.92 1.50
N PRO A 39 -14.01 15.65 2.37
CA PRO A 39 -13.50 14.29 2.58
C PRO A 39 -14.60 13.28 2.95
N PRO A 40 -14.37 11.96 2.76
CA PRO A 40 -15.37 10.91 3.04
C PRO A 40 -15.98 10.96 4.44
N LEU A 41 -15.27 11.43 5.45
CA LEU A 41 -15.80 11.63 6.81
C LEU A 41 -16.95 12.64 6.87
N GLY A 42 -17.05 13.52 5.88
CA GLY A 42 -18.21 14.41 5.72
C GLY A 42 -19.52 13.66 5.49
N ASN A 43 -19.50 12.39 5.05
CA ASN A 43 -20.68 11.53 4.93
C ASN A 43 -21.07 10.85 6.25
N ALA A 44 -20.22 10.88 7.27
CA ALA A 44 -20.52 10.26 8.55
C ALA A 44 -21.60 11.05 9.31
N GLU A 45 -22.58 10.34 9.84
CA GLU A 45 -23.66 10.96 10.64
C GLU A 45 -23.16 11.26 12.07
N GLN A 46 -22.43 10.36 12.68
CA GLN A 46 -21.87 10.49 14.02
C GLN A 46 -20.43 11.02 13.93
N TRP A 47 -20.28 12.35 13.68
CA TRP A 47 -18.97 12.98 13.54
C TRP A 47 -18.99 14.45 13.95
N ALA A 48 -19.42 14.70 15.21
CA ALA A 48 -19.33 15.98 15.89
C ALA A 48 -18.91 15.79 17.35
N TRP A 49 -18.32 16.79 17.95
CA TRP A 49 -17.80 16.76 19.31
C TRP A 49 -18.72 17.55 20.26
N ASP A 50 -19.26 16.85 21.25
CA ASP A 50 -19.95 17.47 22.39
C ASP A 50 -18.93 17.78 23.48
N GLU A 51 -18.60 19.06 23.65
CA GLU A 51 -17.55 19.51 24.58
C GLU A 51 -17.93 19.29 26.05
N ALA A 52 -19.21 19.42 26.37
CA ALA A 52 -19.70 19.27 27.74
C ALA A 52 -19.75 17.79 28.19
N ASN A 53 -20.22 16.92 27.31
CA ASN A 53 -20.35 15.50 27.60
C ASN A 53 -19.12 14.67 27.20
N LYS A 54 -18.13 15.29 26.53
CA LYS A 54 -16.88 14.66 26.05
C LYS A 54 -17.13 13.40 25.23
N CYS A 55 -18.01 13.47 24.27
CA CYS A 55 -18.40 12.34 23.41
C CYS A 55 -18.65 12.77 21.97
N ILE A 56 -18.61 11.77 21.08
CA ILE A 56 -18.99 11.95 19.68
C ILE A 56 -20.50 11.86 19.53
N VAL A 57 -21.08 12.80 18.81
CA VAL A 57 -22.52 12.92 18.59
C VAL A 57 -22.83 13.12 17.11
N SER A 58 -24.12 13.16 16.76
CA SER A 58 -24.55 13.43 15.40
C SER A 58 -24.13 14.84 14.94
N LYS A 59 -23.61 14.94 13.71
CA LYS A 59 -23.27 16.21 13.07
C LYS A 59 -24.48 17.17 12.92
N SER A 60 -25.70 16.62 12.92
CA SER A 60 -26.94 17.42 12.87
C SER A 60 -27.15 18.29 14.11
N LEU A 61 -26.43 18.01 15.19
CA LEU A 61 -26.49 18.74 16.44
C LEU A 61 -25.48 19.87 16.54
N ILE A 62 -24.62 20.08 15.54
CA ILE A 62 -23.60 21.16 15.56
C ILE A 62 -24.28 22.52 15.70
N ASP A 63 -24.00 23.22 16.81
CA ASP A 63 -24.48 24.57 17.12
C ASP A 63 -23.34 25.60 17.17
N ASN A 64 -22.07 25.16 17.17
CA ASN A 64 -20.86 25.98 17.35
C ASN A 64 -20.76 26.73 18.69
N GLU A 65 -21.59 26.36 19.66
CA GLU A 65 -21.55 26.86 21.03
C GLU A 65 -21.14 25.78 22.04
N HIS A 66 -21.70 24.56 21.89
CA HIS A 66 -21.48 23.41 22.74
C HIS A 66 -21.07 22.16 21.94
N ILE A 67 -21.55 22.06 20.70
CA ILE A 67 -21.28 20.94 19.79
C ILE A 67 -20.56 21.46 18.55
N PHE A 68 -19.38 20.92 18.30
CA PHE A 68 -18.44 21.43 17.33
C PHE A 68 -18.14 20.41 16.23
N PRO A 69 -17.83 20.87 14.98
CA PRO A 69 -17.40 20.00 13.92
C PRO A 69 -16.01 19.41 14.21
N LEU A 70 -15.85 18.10 13.95
CA LEU A 70 -14.57 17.41 13.94
C LEU A 70 -13.85 17.56 12.61
N GLU A 71 -12.53 17.40 12.63
CA GLU A 71 -11.72 17.35 11.41
C GLU A 71 -12.20 16.19 10.50
N LEU A 72 -12.35 16.49 9.21
CA LEU A 72 -12.84 15.54 8.21
C LEU A 72 -11.71 14.81 7.48
N CYS A 73 -10.48 15.34 7.53
CA CYS A 73 -9.32 14.66 6.98
C CYS A 73 -8.77 13.62 7.96
N THR A 74 -8.24 12.55 7.43
CA THR A 74 -7.38 11.65 8.19
C THR A 74 -5.91 12.07 8.07
N MET A 75 -5.05 11.62 8.98
CA MET A 75 -3.62 11.89 8.92
C MET A 75 -3.05 11.44 7.57
N PRO A 76 -2.27 12.27 6.87
CA PRO A 76 -1.73 11.93 5.57
C PRO A 76 -0.70 10.81 5.67
N GLY A 77 -0.58 10.05 4.60
CA GLY A 77 0.37 8.97 4.49
C GLY A 77 0.01 7.81 5.43
N PHE A 78 0.98 7.34 6.12
CA PHE A 78 0.91 6.11 6.90
C PHE A 78 1.42 6.39 8.33
N ALA A 79 0.71 7.20 9.10
CA ALA A 79 1.15 7.64 10.43
C ALA A 79 1.55 6.45 11.32
N GLY A 80 0.67 5.46 11.48
CA GLY A 80 0.96 4.27 12.27
C GLY A 80 2.11 3.44 11.69
N SER A 81 2.06 3.12 10.39
CA SER A 81 3.11 2.31 9.74
C SER A 81 4.43 3.05 9.57
N SER A 82 4.44 4.36 9.67
CA SER A 82 5.68 5.14 9.59
C SER A 82 6.56 5.02 10.82
N ALA A 83 5.97 4.78 12.00
CA ALA A 83 6.67 4.63 13.28
C ALA A 83 6.62 3.19 13.83
N TYR A 84 6.20 2.21 13.03
CA TYR A 84 5.98 0.82 13.47
C TYR A 84 7.21 0.17 14.11
N TYR A 85 8.42 0.50 13.64
CA TYR A 85 9.67 -0.04 14.17
C TYR A 85 9.88 0.33 15.64
N LEU A 86 9.43 1.51 16.08
CA LEU A 86 9.45 1.90 17.50
C LEU A 86 8.51 1.00 18.32
N ARG A 87 7.31 0.75 17.77
CA ARG A 87 6.35 -0.14 18.42
C ARG A 87 6.84 -1.59 18.52
N TYR A 88 7.61 -2.07 17.54
CA TYR A 88 8.21 -3.40 17.58
C TYR A 88 9.27 -3.57 18.67
N MET A 89 9.93 -2.48 19.08
CA MET A 89 10.88 -2.54 20.19
C MET A 89 10.19 -2.89 21.51
N ASP A 90 8.90 -2.49 21.67
CA ASP A 90 8.16 -2.62 22.93
C ASP A 90 6.67 -2.88 22.69
N ASN A 91 6.37 -4.00 22.01
CA ASN A 91 5.05 -4.29 21.49
C ASN A 91 3.96 -4.60 22.52
N HIS A 92 4.33 -4.87 23.77
CA HIS A 92 3.40 -5.12 24.88
C HIS A 92 3.13 -3.90 25.76
N ASN A 93 3.79 -2.78 25.50
CA ASN A 93 3.60 -1.56 26.26
C ASN A 93 2.24 -0.92 25.96
N ASN A 94 1.39 -0.77 26.98
CA ASN A 94 0.07 -0.16 26.88
C ASN A 94 0.04 1.31 27.33
N GLN A 95 1.19 1.86 27.77
CA GLN A 95 1.29 3.21 28.32
C GLN A 95 1.96 4.20 27.37
N ALA A 96 2.86 3.71 26.53
CA ALA A 96 3.62 4.54 25.60
C ALA A 96 3.88 3.80 24.28
N LEU A 97 4.23 4.54 23.23
CA LEU A 97 4.65 3.97 21.95
C LEU A 97 5.85 3.04 22.13
N VAL A 98 6.81 3.46 22.95
CA VAL A 98 7.99 2.71 23.39
C VAL A 98 8.47 3.24 24.73
N ASP A 99 8.86 2.36 25.66
CA ASP A 99 9.49 2.78 26.92
C ASP A 99 10.86 3.42 26.64
N PRO A 100 11.20 4.54 27.28
CA PRO A 100 12.49 5.22 27.07
C PRO A 100 13.72 4.34 27.31
N LYS A 101 13.67 3.40 28.25
CA LYS A 101 14.79 2.48 28.51
C LYS A 101 14.91 1.44 27.41
N VAL A 102 13.79 0.97 26.88
CA VAL A 102 13.77 0.04 25.74
C VAL A 102 14.29 0.73 24.50
N ASN A 103 13.85 1.97 24.24
CA ASN A 103 14.35 2.77 23.12
C ASN A 103 15.85 3.09 23.27
N GLN A 104 16.31 3.41 24.50
CA GLN A 104 17.75 3.63 24.75
C GLN A 104 18.59 2.36 24.52
N TYR A 105 18.02 1.17 24.70
CA TYR A 105 18.70 -0.08 24.42
C TYR A 105 18.78 -0.37 22.93
N TRP A 106 17.66 -0.31 22.20
CA TRP A 106 17.59 -0.62 20.77
C TRP A 106 18.09 0.51 19.87
N LYS A 107 17.85 1.78 20.27
CA LYS A 107 18.20 2.99 19.53
C LYS A 107 17.60 3.02 18.12
N GLN A 108 18.44 3.12 17.11
CA GLN A 108 18.09 3.05 15.69
C GLN A 108 17.96 1.60 15.23
N VAL A 109 17.21 1.39 14.15
CA VAL A 109 17.24 0.12 13.42
C VAL A 109 18.59 -0.02 12.72
N ASP A 110 19.32 -1.10 13.03
CA ASP A 110 20.70 -1.30 12.53
C ASP A 110 20.75 -1.47 11.02
N LEU A 111 19.79 -2.20 10.44
CA LEU A 111 19.71 -2.46 9.00
C LEU A 111 18.26 -2.43 8.55
N TYR A 112 17.96 -1.56 7.59
CA TYR A 112 16.65 -1.44 6.97
C TYR A 112 16.72 -1.73 5.48
N LEU A 113 15.88 -2.67 5.03
CA LEU A 113 15.86 -3.13 3.64
C LEU A 113 14.51 -2.78 3.01
N GLY A 114 14.52 -2.19 1.84
CA GLY A 114 13.30 -1.85 1.13
C GLY A 114 13.53 -1.36 -0.28
N GLY A 115 12.50 -1.50 -1.12
CA GLY A 115 12.56 -1.04 -2.51
C GLY A 115 12.52 0.48 -2.66
N SER A 116 12.92 0.95 -3.84
CA SER A 116 12.94 2.39 -4.19
C SER A 116 11.55 3.03 -4.22
N GLU A 117 10.50 2.24 -4.40
CA GLU A 117 9.10 2.69 -4.38
C GLU A 117 8.68 3.32 -3.05
N HIS A 118 9.40 3.01 -1.96
CA HIS A 118 9.14 3.57 -0.64
C HIS A 118 9.87 4.91 -0.38
N ALA A 119 10.73 5.36 -1.31
CA ALA A 119 11.53 6.58 -1.12
C ALA A 119 10.66 7.83 -0.95
N THR A 120 9.57 7.95 -1.72
CA THR A 120 8.63 9.07 -1.68
C THR A 120 7.42 8.83 -0.78
N GLY A 121 7.38 7.74 -0.05
CA GLY A 121 6.30 7.35 0.84
C GLY A 121 6.83 7.04 2.24
N HIS A 122 6.87 5.75 2.58
CA HIS A 122 7.24 5.27 3.91
C HIS A 122 8.56 5.84 4.45
N LEU A 123 9.61 5.94 3.64
CA LEU A 123 10.92 6.42 4.11
C LEU A 123 10.90 7.90 4.49
N ILE A 124 10.19 8.75 3.75
CA ILE A 124 10.00 10.16 4.12
C ILE A 124 9.19 10.26 5.40
N TYR A 125 8.06 9.55 5.50
CA TYR A 125 7.20 9.63 6.67
C TYR A 125 7.85 9.04 7.92
N SER A 126 8.57 7.92 7.81
CA SER A 126 9.28 7.34 8.96
C SER A 126 10.34 8.30 9.50
N ARG A 127 11.08 8.97 8.62
CA ARG A 127 12.08 9.96 9.01
C ARG A 127 11.43 11.20 9.61
N PHE A 128 10.31 11.67 9.05
CA PHE A 128 9.56 12.82 9.59
C PHE A 128 9.03 12.51 11.01
N TRP A 129 8.36 11.39 11.19
CA TRP A 129 7.84 10.99 12.51
C TRP A 129 8.95 10.77 13.52
N ASN A 130 10.07 10.16 13.11
CA ASN A 130 11.19 9.97 14.01
C ASN A 130 11.77 11.30 14.51
N LYS A 131 12.01 12.25 13.62
CA LYS A 131 12.52 13.57 14.00
C LYS A 131 11.53 14.34 14.88
N PHE A 132 10.25 14.27 14.57
CA PHE A 132 9.21 14.89 15.37
C PHE A 132 9.16 14.31 16.80
N LEU A 133 9.20 12.99 16.94
CA LEU A 133 9.23 12.34 18.25
C LEU A 133 10.53 12.61 19.02
N TYR A 134 11.65 12.72 18.31
CA TYR A 134 12.92 13.12 18.90
C TYR A 134 12.88 14.56 19.42
N ASP A 135 12.38 15.51 18.65
CA ASP A 135 12.24 16.92 19.05
C ASP A 135 11.33 17.07 20.27
N LEU A 136 10.32 16.21 20.43
CA LEU A 136 9.46 16.14 21.60
C LEU A 136 10.08 15.37 22.79
N GLY A 137 11.26 14.76 22.62
CA GLY A 137 11.95 14.02 23.68
C GLY A 137 11.39 12.62 23.97
N TYR A 138 10.56 12.05 23.10
CA TYR A 138 10.00 10.71 23.27
C TYR A 138 10.96 9.58 22.90
N ILE A 139 11.93 9.86 22.04
CA ILE A 139 12.93 8.88 21.56
C ILE A 139 14.34 9.47 21.63
N CYS A 140 15.35 8.60 21.61
CA CYS A 140 16.75 8.98 21.89
C CYS A 140 17.62 9.26 20.68
N GLU A 141 17.16 8.97 19.46
CA GLU A 141 17.93 9.15 18.23
C GLU A 141 17.12 9.93 17.19
N ASP A 142 17.76 10.84 16.46
CA ASP A 142 17.10 11.72 15.49
C ASP A 142 16.89 11.09 14.12
N GLU A 143 17.57 9.98 13.80
CA GLU A 143 17.39 9.23 12.56
C GLU A 143 16.89 7.81 12.85
N PRO A 144 15.92 7.29 12.06
CA PRO A 144 15.30 5.99 12.35
C PRO A 144 16.19 4.79 12.02
N PHE A 145 17.03 4.90 11.01
CA PHE A 145 17.78 3.79 10.44
C PHE A 145 19.26 4.12 10.37
N ARG A 146 20.10 3.24 10.95
CA ARG A 146 21.55 3.36 10.88
C ARG A 146 22.09 3.08 9.47
N LYS A 147 21.51 2.09 8.81
CA LYS A 147 21.85 1.69 7.45
C LYS A 147 20.61 1.33 6.66
N LEU A 148 20.39 2.01 5.53
CA LEU A 148 19.37 1.69 4.56
C LEU A 148 20.02 1.01 3.35
N ILE A 149 19.49 -0.13 2.94
CA ILE A 149 19.84 -0.77 1.67
C ILE A 149 18.60 -0.79 0.80
N ASN A 150 18.70 -0.12 -0.32
CA ASN A 150 17.72 -0.19 -1.38
C ASN A 150 18.20 -1.18 -2.43
N GLN A 151 17.61 -2.38 -2.43
CA GLN A 151 18.00 -3.45 -3.35
C GLN A 151 17.48 -3.26 -4.77
N GLY A 152 16.69 -2.21 -5.03
CA GLY A 152 15.95 -2.02 -6.28
C GLY A 152 14.66 -2.82 -6.30
N MET A 153 13.99 -2.82 -7.46
CA MET A 153 12.73 -3.54 -7.64
C MET A 153 13.01 -5.03 -7.84
N ILE A 154 12.26 -5.87 -7.13
CA ILE A 154 12.25 -7.31 -7.39
C ILE A 154 11.61 -7.53 -8.75
N GLN A 155 12.33 -8.18 -9.64
CA GLN A 155 11.84 -8.52 -10.97
C GLN A 155 11.45 -9.99 -11.01
N GLY A 156 10.24 -10.26 -11.45
CA GLY A 156 9.79 -11.58 -11.83
C GLY A 156 10.06 -11.79 -13.32
N ARG A 157 10.53 -12.97 -13.69
CA ARG A 157 10.61 -13.35 -15.10
C ARG A 157 9.19 -13.56 -15.62
N SER A 158 8.86 -12.89 -16.73
CA SER A 158 7.66 -13.16 -17.51
C SER A 158 8.05 -13.93 -18.77
N ASN A 159 7.28 -14.96 -19.11
CA ASN A 159 7.44 -15.66 -20.37
C ASN A 159 6.18 -15.49 -21.20
N PHE A 160 6.34 -15.38 -22.51
CA PHE A 160 5.25 -15.18 -23.44
C PHE A 160 5.24 -16.27 -24.50
N VAL A 161 4.04 -16.75 -24.82
CA VAL A 161 3.76 -17.44 -26.08
C VAL A 161 3.07 -16.47 -27.03
N TYR A 162 3.21 -16.68 -28.31
CA TYR A 162 2.72 -15.76 -29.36
C TYR A 162 1.64 -16.42 -30.17
N ARG A 163 0.38 -16.07 -29.91
CA ARG A 163 -0.77 -16.60 -30.68
C ARG A 163 -0.91 -15.88 -31.99
N LEU A 164 -1.10 -16.64 -33.08
CA LEU A 164 -1.36 -16.10 -34.40
C LEU A 164 -2.72 -15.39 -34.42
N VAL A 165 -2.76 -14.14 -34.86
CA VAL A 165 -4.00 -13.35 -35.03
C VAL A 165 -4.86 -13.98 -36.11
N GLY A 166 -6.14 -14.19 -35.80
CA GLY A 166 -7.09 -14.87 -36.69
C GLY A 166 -7.13 -16.39 -36.51
N SER A 167 -6.19 -16.99 -35.77
CA SER A 167 -6.27 -18.37 -35.30
C SER A 167 -6.77 -18.40 -33.85
N GLN A 168 -7.55 -19.41 -33.51
CA GLN A 168 -7.99 -19.59 -32.12
C GLN A 168 -6.89 -20.20 -31.24
N ASN A 169 -6.02 -21.03 -31.78
CA ASN A 169 -5.16 -21.89 -30.99
C ASN A 169 -3.81 -22.25 -31.62
N THR A 170 -3.30 -21.41 -32.55
CA THR A 170 -1.98 -21.59 -33.16
C THR A 170 -0.96 -20.62 -32.56
N TYR A 171 0.18 -21.14 -32.16
CA TYR A 171 1.24 -20.41 -31.45
C TYR A 171 2.55 -20.45 -32.22
N ILE A 172 3.19 -19.30 -32.36
CA ILE A 172 4.42 -19.12 -33.15
C ILE A 172 5.60 -18.95 -32.18
N SER A 173 6.67 -19.72 -32.36
CA SER A 173 7.89 -19.61 -31.54
C SER A 173 8.51 -18.23 -31.66
N HIS A 174 9.09 -17.71 -30.56
CA HIS A 174 9.62 -16.34 -30.43
C HIS A 174 10.61 -15.97 -31.56
N GLY A 175 11.51 -16.86 -31.94
CA GLY A 175 12.48 -16.56 -32.99
C GLY A 175 11.86 -16.39 -34.38
N LEU A 176 10.59 -16.78 -34.60
CA LEU A 176 9.89 -16.69 -35.89
C LEU A 176 8.95 -15.47 -35.99
N ILE A 177 8.65 -14.77 -34.89
CA ILE A 177 7.63 -13.70 -34.88
C ILE A 177 7.97 -12.50 -35.76
N ASN A 178 9.25 -12.26 -36.05
CA ASN A 178 9.75 -11.16 -36.88
C ASN A 178 10.04 -11.62 -38.34
N THR A 179 9.68 -12.84 -38.69
CA THR A 179 9.77 -13.28 -40.12
C THR A 179 8.68 -12.63 -40.94
N PRO A 180 8.87 -12.47 -42.27
CA PRO A 180 7.86 -11.87 -43.16
C PRO A 180 6.48 -12.56 -43.10
N GLU A 181 6.44 -13.81 -42.68
CA GLU A 181 5.23 -14.60 -42.57
C GLU A 181 4.39 -14.18 -41.36
N TYR A 182 5.03 -13.88 -40.21
CA TYR A 182 4.38 -13.66 -38.91
C TYR A 182 4.51 -12.24 -38.37
N GLU A 183 5.33 -11.39 -38.95
CA GLU A 183 5.55 -10.01 -38.52
C GLU A 183 4.24 -9.23 -38.44
N GLY A 184 3.96 -8.67 -37.25
CA GLY A 184 2.73 -7.91 -36.97
C GLY A 184 1.46 -8.76 -36.89
N LYS A 185 1.55 -10.08 -36.97
CA LYS A 185 0.39 -10.99 -36.96
C LYS A 185 0.27 -11.84 -35.72
N VAL A 186 1.05 -11.58 -34.70
CA VAL A 186 1.04 -12.35 -33.43
C VAL A 186 0.68 -11.49 -32.23
N GLN A 187 0.03 -12.12 -31.25
CA GLN A 187 -0.33 -11.50 -29.98
C GLN A 187 0.38 -12.23 -28.84
N PRO A 188 1.15 -11.52 -27.99
CA PRO A 188 1.79 -12.13 -26.83
C PRO A 188 0.74 -12.48 -25.76
N ILE A 189 0.90 -13.64 -25.15
CA ILE A 189 0.10 -14.15 -24.03
C ILE A 189 1.06 -14.61 -22.95
N HIS A 190 0.85 -14.13 -21.73
CA HIS A 190 1.61 -14.60 -20.56
C HIS A 190 1.37 -16.07 -20.29
N VAL A 191 2.44 -16.77 -19.94
CA VAL A 191 2.37 -18.17 -19.52
C VAL A 191 2.98 -18.35 -18.13
N ASN A 192 2.51 -19.40 -17.45
CA ASN A 192 3.04 -19.76 -16.15
C ASN A 192 4.53 -20.13 -16.28
N VAL A 193 5.38 -19.49 -15.48
CA VAL A 193 6.83 -19.72 -15.49
C VAL A 193 7.22 -21.18 -15.17
N ASN A 194 6.37 -21.93 -14.46
CA ASN A 194 6.64 -23.32 -14.09
C ASN A 194 6.55 -24.28 -15.28
N ILE A 195 5.97 -23.88 -16.42
CA ILE A 195 5.90 -24.67 -17.65
C ILE A 195 6.94 -24.23 -18.69
N VAL A 196 7.88 -23.36 -18.31
CA VAL A 196 8.96 -22.86 -19.16
C VAL A 196 10.30 -23.16 -18.50
N SER A 197 11.22 -23.79 -19.20
CA SER A 197 12.57 -24.06 -18.71
C SER A 197 13.60 -23.60 -19.74
N ASN A 198 14.48 -22.66 -19.34
CA ASN A 198 15.50 -22.08 -20.23
C ASN A 198 14.91 -21.57 -21.55
N ASP A 199 13.83 -20.81 -21.48
CA ASP A 199 13.04 -20.27 -22.60
C ASP A 199 12.28 -21.32 -23.41
N VAL A 200 12.40 -22.59 -23.13
CA VAL A 200 11.68 -23.66 -23.82
C VAL A 200 10.37 -23.96 -23.11
N LEU A 201 9.27 -23.91 -23.86
CA LEU A 201 7.93 -24.26 -23.37
C LEU A 201 7.78 -25.76 -23.26
N ASP A 202 7.25 -26.23 -22.12
CA ASP A 202 6.68 -27.56 -22.03
C ASP A 202 5.29 -27.57 -22.69
N ILE A 203 5.23 -28.06 -23.93
CA ILE A 203 4.02 -28.06 -24.77
C ILE A 203 2.90 -28.89 -24.13
N GLU A 204 3.23 -30.03 -23.54
CA GLU A 204 2.22 -30.90 -22.92
C GLU A 204 1.67 -30.27 -21.64
N ALA A 205 2.52 -29.66 -20.85
CA ALA A 205 2.08 -28.89 -19.67
C ALA A 205 1.24 -27.66 -20.08
N PHE A 206 1.57 -26.99 -21.17
CA PHE A 206 0.76 -25.88 -21.70
C PHE A 206 -0.63 -26.34 -22.13
N LYS A 207 -0.73 -27.45 -22.89
CA LYS A 207 -2.02 -28.01 -23.30
C LYS A 207 -2.88 -28.47 -22.13
N ALA A 208 -2.24 -28.88 -21.03
CA ALA A 208 -2.91 -29.32 -19.81
C ALA A 208 -3.25 -28.15 -18.86
N TRP A 209 -2.64 -26.97 -19.04
CA TRP A 209 -2.80 -25.83 -18.15
C TRP A 209 -4.20 -25.25 -18.12
N MET A 210 -4.83 -25.10 -19.30
CA MET A 210 -6.21 -24.61 -19.42
C MET A 210 -6.96 -25.40 -20.50
N PRO A 211 -8.27 -25.64 -20.31
CA PRO A 211 -9.07 -26.43 -21.27
C PRO A 211 -9.03 -25.91 -22.72
N GLU A 212 -8.92 -24.59 -22.88
CA GLU A 212 -8.85 -23.91 -24.18
C GLU A 212 -7.56 -24.19 -24.95
N TYR A 213 -6.49 -24.62 -24.29
CA TYR A 213 -5.21 -24.92 -24.93
C TYR A 213 -5.02 -26.39 -25.30
N LYS A 214 -5.99 -27.25 -25.01
CA LYS A 214 -5.91 -28.69 -25.22
C LYS A 214 -5.52 -29.06 -26.66
N ASP A 215 -6.08 -28.34 -27.62
CA ASP A 215 -5.85 -28.59 -29.07
C ASP A 215 -4.90 -27.54 -29.68
N ALA A 216 -3.99 -26.98 -28.88
CA ALA A 216 -3.04 -25.97 -29.31
C ALA A 216 -2.04 -26.57 -30.34
N GLU A 217 -1.83 -25.82 -31.43
CA GLU A 217 -0.84 -26.11 -32.45
C GLU A 217 0.35 -25.14 -32.31
N PHE A 218 1.55 -25.65 -32.60
CA PHE A 218 2.77 -24.91 -32.44
C PHE A 218 3.63 -24.89 -33.67
N VAL A 219 4.04 -23.70 -34.11
CA VAL A 219 5.08 -23.52 -35.10
C VAL A 219 6.41 -23.44 -34.36
N LEU A 220 7.22 -24.48 -34.52
CA LEU A 220 8.43 -24.70 -33.77
C LEU A 220 9.66 -24.11 -34.46
N GLU A 221 10.65 -23.74 -33.65
CA GLU A 221 11.97 -23.36 -34.09
C GLU A 221 12.96 -24.46 -33.67
N ASN A 222 13.61 -25.09 -34.67
CA ASN A 222 14.54 -26.21 -34.42
C ASN A 222 13.93 -27.34 -33.56
N GLY A 223 12.65 -27.63 -33.76
CA GLY A 223 11.94 -28.69 -33.02
C GLY A 223 11.54 -28.33 -31.58
N LYS A 224 11.69 -27.08 -31.16
CA LYS A 224 11.30 -26.59 -29.85
C LYS A 224 10.42 -25.33 -29.99
N TYR A 225 9.59 -25.09 -28.99
CA TYR A 225 8.89 -23.82 -28.84
C TYR A 225 9.67 -22.92 -27.89
N ILE A 226 10.13 -21.79 -28.38
CA ILE A 226 10.86 -20.79 -27.58
C ILE A 226 9.90 -19.69 -27.16
N CYS A 227 9.84 -19.39 -25.88
CA CYS A 227 9.11 -18.25 -25.30
C CYS A 227 9.92 -16.96 -25.43
N GLY A 228 9.22 -15.82 -25.39
CA GLY A 228 9.85 -14.50 -25.29
C GLY A 228 9.88 -13.97 -23.86
#